data_5338679b007aae7df8e309b77f7afaf7
#
_entry.id   5338679b007aae7df8e309b77f7afaf7
#
_cell.length_a   1.000
_cell.length_b   1.000
_cell.length_c   1.000
_cell.angle_alpha   90.00
_cell.angle_beta   90.00
_cell.angle_gamma   90.00
#
_symmetry.space_group_name_H-M   'P 1'
#
loop_
_entity.id
_entity.type
_entity.pdbx_description
1 polymer ?
#
loop_
_entity_poly.entity_id
_entity_poly.type
_entity_poly.pdbx_seq_one_letter_code
_entity_poly.pdbx_strand_id
1 'polypeptide(L)'
;PKTIAVVGFNRQNPQLDRTLLHNLYDNPGQHRLYLVNPHPENWLDLPTYSSLEDIQAAIDLVIITAPAPEIPAIIAQSVEKKVKCALILSTGFRETGQMGENLLREIKAIAGQKLRIIGPHSSGICNISQNLNATFSPILPKTGSIALISQSGAIAAAVLDWSLSENVGFSHFISLGVVLDVDWGELLYYLGDDPQTKSI
;
A
#
# COMPACT_ATOMS: atom_id res chain seq x y z
N PRO A 1 1.21 -0.61 11.32
CA PRO A 1 0.22 0.46 11.54
C PRO A 1 -0.90 -0.05 12.45
N LYS A 2 -1.40 0.83 13.36
CA LYS A 2 -2.58 0.54 14.19
C LYS A 2 -3.88 0.98 13.52
N THR A 3 -3.78 1.94 12.63
CA THR A 3 -4.90 2.53 11.89
C THR A 3 -4.56 2.64 10.42
N ILE A 4 -5.44 2.12 9.57
CA ILE A 4 -5.29 2.10 8.12
C ILE A 4 -6.53 2.75 7.49
N ALA A 5 -6.34 3.68 6.56
CA ALA A 5 -7.40 4.20 5.72
C ALA A 5 -7.18 3.78 4.27
N VAL A 6 -8.21 3.23 3.62
CA VAL A 6 -8.20 2.90 2.18
C VAL A 6 -9.02 3.95 1.45
N VAL A 7 -8.40 4.65 0.50
CA VAL A 7 -8.97 5.80 -0.21
C VAL A 7 -9.16 5.49 -1.68
N GLY A 8 -10.38 5.69 -2.19
CA GLY A 8 -10.71 5.59 -3.60
C GLY A 8 -11.05 4.19 -4.09
N PHE A 9 -11.31 3.24 -3.18
CA PHE A 9 -11.70 1.87 -3.53
C PHE A 9 -12.95 1.82 -4.43
N ASN A 10 -13.06 0.74 -5.20
CA ASN A 10 -14.16 0.44 -6.14
C ASN A 10 -14.27 1.42 -7.33
N ARG A 11 -13.24 2.20 -7.62
CA ARG A 11 -13.29 3.24 -8.67
C ARG A 11 -12.49 2.91 -9.93
N GLN A 12 -11.31 2.30 -9.79
CA GLN A 12 -10.47 1.93 -10.95
C GLN A 12 -10.57 0.43 -11.27
N ASN A 13 -10.38 -0.40 -10.29
CA ASN A 13 -10.41 -1.85 -10.44
C ASN A 13 -11.13 -2.52 -9.28
N PRO A 14 -12.47 -2.63 -9.34
CA PRO A 14 -13.27 -3.15 -8.23
C PRO A 14 -12.85 -4.54 -7.76
N GLN A 15 -12.35 -5.40 -8.65
CA GLN A 15 -11.93 -6.76 -8.29
C GLN A 15 -10.65 -6.75 -7.45
N LEU A 16 -9.64 -5.96 -7.84
CA LEU A 16 -8.40 -5.82 -7.07
C LEU A 16 -8.67 -5.14 -5.73
N ASP A 17 -9.50 -4.09 -5.73
CA ASP A 17 -9.87 -3.38 -4.51
C ASP A 17 -10.58 -4.31 -3.51
N ARG A 18 -11.47 -5.20 -3.99
CA ARG A 18 -12.11 -6.22 -3.14
C ARG A 18 -11.07 -7.17 -2.54
N THR A 19 -10.11 -7.65 -3.33
CA THR A 19 -9.02 -8.51 -2.83
C THR A 19 -8.22 -7.81 -1.74
N LEU A 20 -7.84 -6.55 -1.96
CA LEU A 20 -7.13 -5.73 -0.98
C LEU A 20 -7.93 -5.60 0.33
N LEU A 21 -9.22 -5.27 0.22
CA LEU A 21 -10.06 -5.07 1.39
C LEU A 21 -10.29 -6.38 2.16
N HIS A 22 -10.50 -7.52 1.47
CA HIS A 22 -10.57 -8.83 2.12
C HIS A 22 -9.24 -9.18 2.81
N ASN A 23 -8.11 -8.94 2.17
CA ASN A 23 -6.80 -9.19 2.77
C ASN A 23 -6.58 -8.40 4.06
N LEU A 24 -7.08 -7.17 4.13
CA LEU A 24 -6.98 -6.32 5.31
C LEU A 24 -8.02 -6.68 6.38
N TYR A 25 -9.22 -7.10 5.96
CA TYR A 25 -10.35 -7.40 6.85
C TYR A 25 -10.28 -8.81 7.44
N ASP A 26 -10.02 -9.82 6.61
CA ASP A 26 -10.04 -11.24 6.99
C ASP A 26 -8.77 -11.66 7.76
N ASN A 27 -7.70 -10.89 7.61
CA ASN A 27 -6.50 -11.00 8.42
C ASN A 27 -6.47 -9.85 9.43
N PRO A 28 -7.30 -9.88 10.49
CA PRO A 28 -7.32 -8.82 11.46
C PRO A 28 -6.01 -8.83 12.23
N GLY A 29 -5.03 -8.12 11.65
CA GLY A 29 -3.93 -7.59 12.42
C GLY A 29 -4.53 -6.71 13.52
N GLN A 30 -3.69 -6.19 14.39
CA GLN A 30 -4.15 -5.27 15.45
C GLN A 30 -4.46 -3.85 14.89
N HIS A 31 -5.02 -3.76 13.66
CA HIS A 31 -5.31 -2.47 13.02
C HIS A 31 -6.81 -2.22 12.86
N ARG A 32 -7.19 -0.95 12.97
CA ARG A 32 -8.53 -0.48 12.62
C ARG A 32 -8.54 -0.03 11.17
N LEU A 33 -9.53 -0.49 10.41
CA LEU A 33 -9.71 -0.17 9.01
C LEU A 33 -10.79 0.90 8.84
N TYR A 34 -10.50 1.92 8.03
CA TYR A 34 -11.39 2.98 7.63
C TYR A 34 -11.47 3.02 6.10
N LEU A 35 -12.67 3.20 5.57
CA LEU A 35 -12.87 3.35 4.13
C LEU A 35 -13.16 4.81 3.81
N VAL A 36 -12.57 5.33 2.74
CA VAL A 36 -12.80 6.69 2.26
C VAL A 36 -13.16 6.66 0.78
N ASN A 37 -14.38 7.09 0.48
CA ASN A 37 -14.89 7.21 -0.87
C ASN A 37 -15.89 8.37 -0.95
N PRO A 38 -15.78 9.30 -1.92
CA PRO A 38 -16.74 10.38 -2.11
C PRO A 38 -18.18 9.89 -2.33
N HIS A 39 -18.34 8.67 -2.81
CA HIS A 39 -19.63 7.98 -2.95
C HIS A 39 -19.64 6.78 -2.01
N PRO A 40 -20.03 6.99 -0.73
CA PRO A 40 -19.96 5.93 0.26
C PRO A 40 -20.92 4.80 -0.10
N GLU A 41 -20.34 3.65 -0.37
CA GLU A 41 -21.07 2.38 -0.45
C GLU A 41 -20.74 1.59 0.82
N ASN A 42 -21.75 0.95 1.42
CA ASN A 42 -21.52 0.07 2.55
C ASN A 42 -20.73 -1.16 2.08
N TRP A 43 -19.56 -1.34 2.62
CA TRP A 43 -18.68 -2.46 2.32
C TRP A 43 -18.25 -3.16 3.62
N LEU A 44 -18.52 -4.47 3.72
CA LEU A 44 -18.14 -5.30 4.89
C LEU A 44 -18.55 -4.68 6.25
N ASP A 45 -19.67 -3.97 6.31
CA ASP A 45 -20.13 -3.26 7.52
C ASP A 45 -19.10 -2.28 8.11
N LEU A 46 -18.09 -1.89 7.30
CA LEU A 46 -17.07 -0.92 7.69
C LEU A 46 -17.58 0.52 7.52
N PRO A 47 -17.22 1.42 8.46
CA PRO A 47 -17.59 2.81 8.33
C PRO A 47 -16.89 3.43 7.11
N THR A 48 -17.69 4.02 6.21
CA THR A 48 -17.18 4.74 5.04
C THR A 48 -17.35 6.23 5.25
N TYR A 49 -16.28 6.97 4.96
CA TYR A 49 -16.17 8.43 5.10
C TYR A 49 -16.06 9.09 3.74
N SER A 50 -16.51 10.33 3.63
CA SER A 50 -16.40 11.10 2.37
C SER A 50 -14.99 11.61 2.12
N SER A 51 -14.23 11.89 3.20
CA SER A 51 -12.84 12.36 3.14
C SER A 51 -12.02 11.82 4.31
N LEU A 52 -10.69 11.94 4.20
CA LEU A 52 -9.78 11.62 5.31
C LEU A 52 -10.00 12.51 6.52
N GLU A 53 -10.45 13.75 6.31
CA GLU A 53 -10.68 14.73 7.37
C GLU A 53 -11.82 14.33 8.32
N ASP A 54 -12.82 13.62 7.80
CA ASP A 54 -13.99 13.17 8.56
C ASP A 54 -13.65 12.09 9.61
N ILE A 55 -12.50 11.40 9.44
CA ILE A 55 -12.04 10.39 10.39
C ILE A 55 -11.43 11.08 11.61
N GLN A 56 -12.00 10.92 12.79
CA GLN A 56 -11.49 11.55 14.02
C GLN A 56 -10.19 10.91 14.54
N ALA A 57 -9.92 9.66 14.19
CA ALA A 57 -8.71 8.95 14.64
C ALA A 57 -7.45 9.43 13.91
N ALA A 58 -6.29 9.29 14.56
CA ALA A 58 -5.01 9.39 13.89
C ALA A 58 -4.84 8.20 12.93
N ILE A 59 -4.27 8.44 11.74
CA ILE A 59 -4.06 7.42 10.71
C ILE A 59 -2.57 7.16 10.55
N ASP A 60 -2.16 5.89 10.68
CA ASP A 60 -0.76 5.51 10.50
C ASP A 60 -0.42 5.26 9.03
N LEU A 61 -1.33 4.63 8.28
CA LEU A 61 -1.13 4.26 6.87
C LEU A 61 -2.36 4.64 6.06
N VAL A 62 -2.13 5.35 4.95
CA VAL A 62 -3.14 5.54 3.90
C VAL A 62 -2.78 4.66 2.71
N ILE A 63 -3.73 3.83 2.27
CA ILE A 63 -3.62 3.03 1.05
C ILE A 63 -4.48 3.68 -0.02
N ILE A 64 -3.90 4.02 -1.16
CA ILE A 64 -4.56 4.80 -2.21
C ILE A 64 -4.75 3.94 -3.44
N THR A 65 -6.02 3.78 -3.85
CA THR A 65 -6.46 3.12 -5.09
C THR A 65 -7.25 4.07 -6.01
N ALA A 66 -7.30 5.35 -5.66
CA ALA A 66 -7.98 6.39 -6.42
C ALA A 66 -7.33 6.65 -7.80
N PRO A 67 -8.04 7.22 -8.77
CA PRO A 67 -7.47 7.66 -10.04
C PRO A 67 -6.28 8.62 -9.86
N ALA A 68 -5.22 8.46 -10.68
CA ALA A 68 -3.99 9.23 -10.54
C ALA A 68 -4.16 10.76 -10.43
N PRO A 69 -5.07 11.42 -11.18
CA PRO A 69 -5.30 12.87 -11.07
C PRO A 69 -5.82 13.32 -9.70
N GLU A 70 -6.42 12.43 -8.91
CA GLU A 70 -6.98 12.77 -7.59
C GLU A 70 -5.95 12.62 -6.47
N ILE A 71 -4.85 11.92 -6.73
CA ILE A 71 -3.85 11.56 -5.70
C ILE A 71 -3.17 12.78 -5.08
N PRO A 72 -2.81 13.85 -5.81
CA PRO A 72 -2.23 15.04 -5.19
C PRO A 72 -3.09 15.62 -4.05
N ALA A 73 -4.41 15.69 -4.25
CA ALA A 73 -5.34 16.16 -3.22
C ALA A 73 -5.39 15.21 -2.01
N ILE A 74 -5.38 13.89 -2.25
CA ILE A 74 -5.35 12.88 -1.17
C ILE A 74 -4.04 12.97 -0.38
N ILE A 75 -2.92 13.21 -1.03
CA ILE A 75 -1.61 13.40 -0.37
C ILE A 75 -1.63 14.67 0.47
N ALA A 76 -2.22 15.77 -0.02
CA ALA A 76 -2.37 17.01 0.76
C ALA A 76 -3.18 16.76 2.05
N GLN A 77 -4.35 16.12 1.96
CA GLN A 77 -5.14 15.72 3.13
C GLN A 77 -4.36 14.81 4.09
N SER A 78 -3.57 13.87 3.54
CA SER A 78 -2.74 12.97 4.34
C SER A 78 -1.65 13.72 5.12
N VAL A 79 -1.03 14.72 4.50
CA VAL A 79 -0.04 15.59 5.17
C VAL A 79 -0.67 16.42 6.27
N GLU A 80 -1.83 17.05 6.02
CA GLU A 80 -2.56 17.84 7.02
C GLU A 80 -2.98 16.97 8.20
N LYS A 81 -3.41 15.75 7.94
CA LYS A 81 -3.80 14.78 8.95
C LYS A 81 -2.61 14.11 9.66
N LYS A 82 -1.39 14.47 9.29
CA LYS A 82 -0.12 13.92 9.84
C LYS A 82 -0.03 12.40 9.73
N VAL A 83 -0.52 11.86 8.61
CA VAL A 83 -0.33 10.44 8.27
C VAL A 83 1.16 10.13 8.15
N LYS A 84 1.60 8.98 8.65
CA LYS A 84 3.02 8.62 8.64
C LYS A 84 3.50 8.10 7.29
N CYS A 85 2.66 7.30 6.61
CA CYS A 85 3.01 6.66 5.35
C CYS A 85 1.80 6.56 4.42
N ALA A 86 2.04 6.76 3.12
CA ALA A 86 1.10 6.48 2.04
C ALA A 86 1.62 5.34 1.17
N LEU A 87 0.77 4.34 0.90
CA LEU A 87 1.00 3.28 -0.07
C LEU A 87 0.12 3.55 -1.28
N ILE A 88 0.73 3.93 -2.42
CA ILE A 88 0.00 4.25 -3.64
C ILE A 88 0.02 3.05 -4.57
N LEU A 89 -1.12 2.38 -4.69
CA LEU A 89 -1.30 1.21 -5.54
C LEU A 89 -1.73 1.59 -6.96
N SER A 90 -2.30 2.77 -7.12
CA SER A 90 -2.83 3.28 -8.40
C SER A 90 -1.79 3.35 -9.49
N THR A 91 -2.25 3.13 -10.72
CA THR A 91 -1.55 3.33 -12.00
C THR A 91 -1.91 4.70 -12.60
N GLY A 92 -1.33 5.06 -13.75
CA GLY A 92 -1.61 6.32 -14.43
C GLY A 92 -0.50 7.36 -14.27
N PHE A 93 0.74 6.90 -14.10
CA PHE A 93 1.91 7.75 -13.88
C PHE A 93 2.90 7.68 -15.05
N ARG A 94 4.07 7.05 -14.89
CA ARG A 94 5.11 7.03 -15.93
C ARG A 94 4.61 6.52 -17.28
N GLU A 95 3.67 5.60 -17.28
CA GLU A 95 3.03 5.05 -18.49
C GLU A 95 2.21 6.08 -19.28
N THR A 96 1.85 7.22 -18.66
CA THR A 96 1.13 8.34 -19.32
C THR A 96 2.07 9.46 -19.80
N GLY A 97 3.38 9.22 -19.76
CA GLY A 97 4.39 10.17 -20.22
C GLY A 97 4.46 11.45 -19.38
N GLN A 98 4.54 12.61 -20.05
CA GLN A 98 4.76 13.90 -19.39
C GLN A 98 3.69 14.26 -18.34
N MET A 99 2.44 13.85 -18.58
CA MET A 99 1.35 14.11 -17.63
C MET A 99 1.60 13.36 -16.31
N GLY A 100 1.96 12.09 -16.37
CA GLY A 100 2.29 11.30 -15.19
C GLY A 100 3.52 11.80 -14.46
N GLU A 101 4.57 12.22 -15.18
CA GLU A 101 5.75 12.81 -14.58
C GLU A 101 5.46 14.14 -13.86
N ASN A 102 4.50 14.91 -14.35
CA ASN A 102 4.03 16.12 -13.67
C ASN A 102 3.33 15.76 -12.35
N LEU A 103 2.45 14.77 -12.36
CA LEU A 103 1.78 14.27 -11.16
C LEU A 103 2.78 13.76 -10.12
N LEU A 104 3.80 13.00 -10.54
CA LEU A 104 4.85 12.52 -9.62
C LEU A 104 5.59 13.67 -8.94
N ARG A 105 5.94 14.72 -9.70
CA ARG A 105 6.59 15.91 -9.16
C ARG A 105 5.69 16.67 -8.17
N GLU A 106 4.42 16.80 -8.49
CA GLU A 106 3.43 17.45 -7.63
C GLU A 106 3.26 16.68 -6.31
N ILE A 107 3.05 15.37 -6.37
CA ILE A 107 2.94 14.50 -5.21
C ILE A 107 4.18 14.62 -4.31
N LYS A 108 5.37 14.57 -4.91
CA LYS A 108 6.65 14.69 -4.17
C LYS A 108 6.78 16.06 -3.50
N ALA A 109 6.38 17.13 -4.17
CA ALA A 109 6.41 18.49 -3.62
C ALA A 109 5.44 18.66 -2.43
N ILE A 110 4.23 18.11 -2.53
CA ILE A 110 3.22 18.17 -1.45
C ILE A 110 3.67 17.33 -0.24
N ALA A 111 4.13 16.10 -0.46
CA ALA A 111 4.58 15.20 0.60
C ALA A 111 5.80 15.76 1.35
N GLY A 112 6.75 16.33 0.62
CA GLY A 112 8.00 16.86 1.18
C GLY A 112 8.70 15.81 2.04
N GLN A 113 9.04 16.19 3.28
CA GLN A 113 9.56 15.29 4.31
C GLN A 113 8.53 14.89 5.37
N LYS A 114 7.26 15.26 5.16
CA LYS A 114 6.20 15.09 6.15
C LYS A 114 5.46 13.76 6.01
N LEU A 115 5.47 13.16 4.83
CA LEU A 115 4.76 11.92 4.52
C LEU A 115 5.68 11.01 3.71
N ARG A 116 5.91 9.79 4.20
CA ARG A 116 6.68 8.77 3.46
C ARG A 116 5.76 8.09 2.45
N ILE A 117 6.30 7.76 1.26
CA ILE A 117 5.53 7.20 0.16
C ILE A 117 6.18 5.93 -0.38
N ILE A 118 5.39 4.85 -0.48
CA ILE A 118 5.72 3.63 -1.22
C ILE A 118 4.87 3.61 -2.50
N GLY A 119 5.49 3.35 -3.64
CA GLY A 119 4.84 3.43 -4.95
C GLY A 119 5.13 4.77 -5.65
N PRO A 120 4.25 5.26 -6.52
CA PRO A 120 2.99 4.63 -7.01
C PRO A 120 3.21 3.38 -7.89
N HIS A 121 2.11 2.82 -8.40
CA HIS A 121 2.10 1.59 -9.19
C HIS A 121 2.71 0.41 -8.41
N SER A 122 2.49 0.37 -7.11
CA SER A 122 2.86 -0.74 -6.24
C SER A 122 1.80 -1.84 -6.31
N SER A 123 2.20 -3.10 -6.22
CA SER A 123 1.27 -4.24 -6.01
C SER A 123 0.97 -4.48 -4.53
N GLY A 124 1.52 -3.65 -3.65
CA GLY A 124 1.27 -3.70 -2.22
C GLY A 124 2.45 -4.14 -1.38
N ILE A 125 2.19 -4.19 -0.09
CA ILE A 125 3.14 -4.65 0.94
C ILE A 125 2.49 -5.69 1.83
N CYS A 126 3.29 -6.65 2.30
CA CYS A 126 2.87 -7.61 3.31
C CYS A 126 3.95 -7.74 4.37
N ASN A 127 3.55 -7.68 5.64
CA ASN A 127 4.38 -8.06 6.78
C ASN A 127 3.69 -9.23 7.49
N ILE A 128 4.20 -10.43 7.27
CA ILE A 128 3.54 -11.67 7.65
C ILE A 128 3.45 -11.78 9.17
N SER A 129 4.48 -11.39 9.88
CA SER A 129 4.54 -11.45 11.33
C SER A 129 3.57 -10.50 12.03
N GLN A 130 3.21 -9.42 11.38
CA GLN A 130 2.26 -8.43 11.88
C GLN A 130 0.84 -8.66 11.35
N ASN A 131 0.61 -9.76 10.60
CA ASN A 131 -0.63 -10.04 9.90
C ASN A 131 -1.13 -8.86 9.03
N LEU A 132 -0.19 -8.10 8.47
CA LEU A 132 -0.50 -7.03 7.53
C LEU A 132 -0.41 -7.58 6.11
N ASN A 133 -1.52 -7.63 5.40
CA ASN A 133 -1.56 -7.92 3.97
C ASN A 133 -2.27 -6.78 3.23
N ALA A 134 -1.50 -5.81 2.78
CA ALA A 134 -1.96 -4.68 1.97
C ALA A 134 -1.55 -4.88 0.51
N THR A 135 -1.90 -6.03 -0.08
CA THR A 135 -1.58 -6.40 -1.46
C THR A 135 -2.84 -6.68 -2.27
N PHE A 136 -2.70 -6.67 -3.60
CA PHE A 136 -3.72 -7.16 -4.52
C PHE A 136 -3.66 -8.68 -4.74
N SER A 137 -2.71 -9.39 -4.12
CA SER A 137 -2.60 -10.84 -4.25
C SER A 137 -3.62 -11.54 -3.36
N PRO A 138 -4.40 -12.49 -3.88
CA PRO A 138 -5.24 -13.34 -3.04
C PRO A 138 -4.42 -14.39 -2.28
N ILE A 139 -3.12 -14.49 -2.59
CA ILE A 139 -2.19 -15.45 -1.99
C ILE A 139 -1.54 -14.80 -0.78
N LEU A 140 -1.73 -15.39 0.39
CA LEU A 140 -0.98 -15.05 1.59
C LEU A 140 0.29 -15.91 1.64
N PRO A 141 1.49 -15.32 1.63
CA PRO A 141 2.72 -16.08 1.75
C PRO A 141 2.80 -16.80 3.10
N LYS A 142 3.45 -17.97 3.13
CA LYS A 142 3.76 -18.65 4.39
C LYS A 142 4.75 -17.82 5.21
N THR A 143 4.65 -17.96 6.52
CA THR A 143 5.63 -17.35 7.45
C THR A 143 7.02 -17.96 7.22
N GLY A 144 8.01 -17.09 7.13
CA GLY A 144 9.42 -17.47 6.94
C GLY A 144 10.34 -16.31 7.22
N SER A 145 11.56 -16.38 6.71
CA SER A 145 12.62 -15.39 7.02
C SER A 145 13.21 -14.71 5.79
N ILE A 146 12.58 -14.82 4.64
CA ILE A 146 13.02 -14.16 3.41
C ILE A 146 12.20 -12.88 3.23
N ALA A 147 12.85 -11.76 2.99
CA ALA A 147 12.20 -10.55 2.52
C ALA A 147 12.29 -10.46 1.00
N LEU A 148 11.15 -10.31 0.33
CA LEU A 148 11.11 -10.10 -1.12
C LEU A 148 10.79 -8.63 -1.41
N ILE A 149 11.70 -7.95 -2.11
CA ILE A 149 11.51 -6.60 -2.64
C ILE A 149 11.48 -6.69 -4.16
N SER A 150 10.50 -6.08 -4.81
CA SER A 150 10.42 -6.06 -6.28
C SER A 150 9.79 -4.76 -6.78
N GLN A 151 10.26 -4.27 -7.93
CA GLN A 151 9.54 -3.23 -8.68
C GLN A 151 8.48 -3.82 -9.62
N SER A 152 8.64 -5.09 -10.01
CA SER A 152 7.71 -5.77 -10.92
C SER A 152 6.67 -6.54 -10.14
N GLY A 153 5.41 -6.08 -10.20
CA GLY A 153 4.28 -6.80 -9.60
C GLY A 153 4.09 -8.19 -10.19
N ALA A 154 4.34 -8.38 -11.49
CA ALA A 154 4.20 -9.68 -12.15
C ALA A 154 5.26 -10.68 -11.68
N ILE A 155 6.53 -10.27 -11.59
CA ILE A 155 7.60 -11.13 -11.04
C ILE A 155 7.30 -11.46 -9.58
N ALA A 156 6.90 -10.49 -8.81
CA ALA A 156 6.55 -10.67 -7.41
C ALA A 156 5.41 -11.68 -7.23
N ALA A 157 4.35 -11.58 -8.03
CA ALA A 157 3.23 -12.52 -8.01
C ALA A 157 3.67 -13.94 -8.39
N ALA A 158 4.51 -14.08 -9.42
CA ALA A 158 5.05 -15.38 -9.83
C ALA A 158 5.92 -16.03 -8.75
N VAL A 159 6.75 -15.25 -8.05
CA VAL A 159 7.55 -15.74 -6.93
C VAL A 159 6.67 -16.18 -5.75
N LEU A 160 5.61 -15.42 -5.43
CA LEU A 160 4.67 -15.81 -4.40
C LEU A 160 3.93 -17.11 -4.74
N ASP A 161 3.48 -17.28 -5.98
CA ASP A 161 2.81 -18.50 -6.44
C ASP A 161 3.75 -19.70 -6.37
N TRP A 162 4.96 -19.56 -6.93
CA TRP A 162 6.00 -20.59 -6.87
C TRP A 162 6.35 -20.96 -5.41
N SER A 163 6.42 -19.99 -4.51
CA SER A 163 6.80 -20.22 -3.13
C SER A 163 5.84 -21.14 -2.36
N LEU A 164 4.56 -21.18 -2.76
CA LEU A 164 3.58 -22.09 -2.16
C LEU A 164 3.88 -23.54 -2.49
N SER A 165 4.26 -23.84 -3.75
CA SER A 165 4.60 -25.19 -4.20
C SER A 165 5.91 -25.68 -3.56
N GLU A 166 6.88 -24.80 -3.41
CA GLU A 166 8.19 -25.11 -2.83
C GLU A 166 8.24 -24.96 -1.30
N ASN A 167 7.13 -24.61 -0.68
CA ASN A 167 7.03 -24.41 0.77
C ASN A 167 8.01 -23.37 1.31
N VAL A 168 8.28 -22.32 0.52
CA VAL A 168 9.13 -21.18 0.90
C VAL A 168 8.30 -20.13 1.62
N GLY A 169 8.80 -19.66 2.77
CA GLY A 169 8.13 -18.66 3.60
C GLY A 169 8.85 -17.32 3.59
N PHE A 170 8.07 -16.24 3.79
CA PHE A 170 8.58 -14.87 3.81
C PHE A 170 8.37 -14.20 5.17
N SER A 171 9.24 -13.24 5.49
CA SER A 171 9.04 -12.26 6.55
C SER A 171 8.26 -11.06 6.01
N HIS A 172 8.70 -10.56 4.86
CA HIS A 172 8.14 -9.40 4.18
C HIS A 172 7.99 -9.63 2.68
N PHE A 173 6.97 -9.01 2.11
CA PHE A 173 6.81 -8.81 0.68
C PHE A 173 6.58 -7.31 0.43
N ILE A 174 7.38 -6.69 -0.44
CA ILE A 174 7.32 -5.26 -0.70
C ILE A 174 7.42 -5.02 -2.21
N SER A 175 6.34 -4.45 -2.78
CA SER A 175 6.34 -3.98 -4.15
C SER A 175 6.59 -2.47 -4.17
N LEU A 176 7.74 -2.05 -4.70
CA LEU A 176 8.12 -0.64 -4.74
C LEU A 176 7.41 0.16 -5.84
N GLY A 177 7.05 -0.49 -6.96
CA GLY A 177 6.49 0.21 -8.11
C GLY A 177 7.43 1.30 -8.66
N VAL A 178 6.90 2.50 -8.86
CA VAL A 178 7.68 3.70 -9.17
C VAL A 178 8.29 4.22 -7.88
N VAL A 179 9.60 4.17 -7.76
CA VAL A 179 10.32 4.63 -6.56
C VAL A 179 10.28 6.16 -6.51
N LEU A 180 9.28 6.70 -5.81
CA LEU A 180 9.08 8.15 -5.68
C LEU A 180 9.79 8.73 -4.45
N ASP A 181 9.77 8.00 -3.32
CA ASP A 181 10.35 8.39 -2.03
C ASP A 181 11.12 7.23 -1.41
N VAL A 182 10.44 6.26 -0.77
CA VAL A 182 11.10 5.09 -0.17
C VAL A 182 11.79 4.28 -1.26
N ASP A 183 13.10 4.08 -1.11
CA ASP A 183 13.95 3.43 -2.09
C ASP A 183 14.51 2.08 -1.61
N TRP A 184 15.32 1.46 -2.47
CA TRP A 184 15.98 0.18 -2.21
C TRP A 184 16.93 0.25 -1.01
N GLY A 185 17.69 1.35 -0.89
CA GLY A 185 18.70 1.51 0.15
C GLY A 185 18.04 1.57 1.53
N GLU A 186 16.96 2.32 1.65
CA GLU A 186 16.19 2.43 2.91
C GLU A 186 15.57 1.10 3.30
N LEU A 187 14.99 0.35 2.34
CA LEU A 187 14.40 -0.95 2.62
C LEU A 187 15.45 -2.00 2.99
N LEU A 188 16.59 -2.03 2.31
CA LEU A 188 17.69 -2.93 2.66
C LEU A 188 18.21 -2.64 4.06
N TYR A 189 18.35 -1.36 4.42
CA TYR A 189 18.75 -0.95 5.77
C TYR A 189 17.72 -1.39 6.82
N TYR A 190 16.44 -1.09 6.58
CA TYR A 190 15.35 -1.46 7.50
C TYR A 190 15.25 -2.98 7.70
N LEU A 191 15.31 -3.75 6.61
CA LEU A 191 15.18 -5.22 6.67
C LEU A 191 16.45 -5.90 7.20
N GLY A 192 17.62 -5.26 7.03
CA GLY A 192 18.88 -5.73 7.61
C GLY A 192 18.86 -5.72 9.14
N ASP A 193 18.14 -4.78 9.73
CA ASP A 193 17.96 -4.67 11.19
C ASP A 193 16.75 -5.49 11.71
N ASP A 194 15.93 -6.04 10.82
CA ASP A 194 14.77 -6.84 11.23
C ASP A 194 15.18 -8.24 11.71
N PRO A 195 14.92 -8.60 12.99
CA PRO A 195 15.33 -9.89 13.53
C PRO A 195 14.64 -11.09 12.87
N GLN A 196 13.53 -10.87 12.19
CA GLN A 196 12.78 -11.93 11.51
C GLN A 196 13.29 -12.18 10.09
N THR A 197 14.02 -11.25 9.50
CA THR A 197 14.59 -11.37 8.16
C THR A 197 16.01 -11.94 8.21
N LYS A 198 16.25 -13.03 7.50
CA LYS A 198 17.57 -13.69 7.41
C LYS A 198 18.17 -13.58 6.00
N SER A 199 17.33 -13.27 5.00
CA SER A 199 17.75 -13.11 3.61
C SER A 199 16.84 -12.07 2.93
N ILE A 200 17.42 -11.31 2.01
CA ILE A 200 16.70 -10.31 1.20
C ILE A 200 16.95 -10.63 -0.28
#